data_1dfdeace7c1618403685c09e1409b078
#
_entry.id   1dfdeace7c1618403685c09e1409b078
#
_cell.length_a   1.000
_cell.length_b   1.000
_cell.length_c   1.000
_cell.angle_alpha   90.00
_cell.angle_beta   90.00
_cell.angle_gamma   90.00
#
_symmetry.space_group_name_H-M   'P 1'
#
loop_
_entity.id
_entity.type
_entity.pdbx_description
1 polymer ?
#
loop_
_entity_poly.entity_id
_entity_poly.type
_entity_poly.pdbx_seq_one_letter_code
_entity_poly.pdbx_strand_id
1 'polypeptide(L)'
;LNDESTEGLALLTGSRRFALDSYRRFIQMFGDVVLGIPKTKFDRIFDGQKEKAHAKFDVDLTSEDLEAVIRAYRQMVEAESGKPFPQDPKQQLLAAIQAVFRSWNNDRAILYRRLNGIPSSIGTAVNVQSMVFGNMGDTSGTGVAFTRDPATGENKIYGEFLVNAQGEDVVAGIRTPLGIEKMADCFPEAYKSLTRIAELLEKHYKDMQDMEFTIENNKLYMLQTRNGKRTAQAAVKIAVDMVQEGLIDKKTAITRIE
;
A
#
# COMPACT_ATOMS: atom_id res chain seq x y z
N LEU A 1 -0.68 13.13 -10.90
CA LEU A 1 0.51 13.55 -11.64
C LEU A 1 0.17 13.85 -13.09
N ASN A 2 0.90 14.78 -13.67
CA ASN A 2 0.89 15.16 -15.09
C ASN A 2 2.32 15.53 -15.52
N ASP A 3 2.52 15.96 -16.76
CA ASP A 3 3.85 16.28 -17.27
C ASP A 3 4.51 17.38 -16.43
N GLU A 4 3.79 18.48 -16.12
CA GLU A 4 4.31 19.61 -15.32
C GLU A 4 4.64 19.21 -13.88
N SER A 5 3.72 18.53 -13.20
CA SER A 5 3.94 18.11 -11.80
C SER A 5 5.01 17.03 -11.67
N THR A 6 5.27 16.26 -12.71
CA THR A 6 6.36 15.27 -12.75
C THR A 6 7.72 15.99 -12.81
N GLU A 7 7.86 17.02 -13.61
CA GLU A 7 9.07 17.85 -13.62
C GLU A 7 9.25 18.58 -12.28
N GLY A 8 8.18 19.13 -11.70
CA GLY A 8 8.21 19.71 -10.36
C GLY A 8 8.67 18.72 -9.29
N LEU A 9 8.19 17.46 -9.34
CA LEU A 9 8.60 16.42 -8.43
C LEU A 9 10.07 16.04 -8.61
N ALA A 10 10.56 16.00 -9.85
CA ALA A 10 11.98 15.74 -10.14
C ALA A 10 12.90 16.84 -9.56
N LEU A 11 12.49 18.09 -9.68
CA LEU A 11 13.22 19.22 -9.08
C LEU A 11 13.20 19.18 -7.55
N LEU A 12 12.03 18.91 -6.96
CA LEU A 12 11.86 18.87 -5.51
C LEU A 12 12.67 17.75 -4.85
N THR A 13 12.73 16.59 -5.49
CA THR A 13 13.39 15.40 -4.94
C THR A 13 14.84 15.23 -5.39
N GLY A 14 15.28 15.99 -6.39
CA GLY A 14 16.58 15.83 -7.04
C GLY A 14 16.71 14.52 -7.84
N SER A 15 15.59 13.79 -8.07
CA SER A 15 15.59 12.51 -8.75
C SER A 15 14.57 12.44 -9.88
N ARG A 16 15.06 12.66 -11.12
CA ARG A 16 14.22 12.53 -12.32
C ARG A 16 13.67 11.08 -12.46
N ARG A 17 14.52 10.09 -12.18
CA ARG A 17 14.10 8.70 -12.24
C ARG A 17 12.91 8.41 -11.32
N PHE A 18 12.97 8.84 -10.06
CA PHE A 18 11.90 8.68 -9.09
C PHE A 18 10.59 9.32 -9.57
N ALA A 19 10.67 10.57 -10.08
CA ALA A 19 9.50 11.28 -10.58
C ALA A 19 8.85 10.56 -11.76
N LEU A 20 9.66 10.07 -12.71
CA LEU A 20 9.19 9.31 -13.87
C LEU A 20 8.60 7.95 -13.48
N ASP A 21 9.20 7.22 -12.53
CA ASP A 21 8.62 5.96 -12.04
C ASP A 21 7.29 6.21 -11.33
N SER A 22 7.18 7.26 -10.54
CA SER A 22 5.93 7.66 -9.89
C SER A 22 4.85 8.00 -10.93
N TYR A 23 5.21 8.70 -12.00
CA TYR A 23 4.28 9.03 -13.08
C TYR A 23 3.86 7.78 -13.88
N ARG A 24 4.79 6.92 -14.20
CA ARG A 24 4.51 5.63 -14.85
C ARG A 24 3.51 4.79 -14.03
N ARG A 25 3.75 4.65 -12.72
CA ARG A 25 2.86 3.93 -11.78
C ARG A 25 1.48 4.59 -11.74
N PHE A 26 1.43 5.91 -11.69
CA PHE A 26 0.17 6.65 -11.70
C PHE A 26 -0.63 6.40 -13.00
N ILE A 27 -0.01 6.47 -14.18
CA ILE A 27 -0.69 6.20 -15.45
C ILE A 27 -1.24 4.76 -15.48
N GLN A 28 -0.47 3.78 -15.03
CA GLN A 28 -0.90 2.38 -14.95
C GLN A 28 -2.10 2.23 -14.02
N MET A 29 -2.02 2.73 -12.79
CA MET A 29 -3.08 2.60 -11.80
C MET A 29 -4.35 3.36 -12.23
N PHE A 30 -4.20 4.57 -12.75
CA PHE A 30 -5.33 5.34 -13.26
C PHE A 30 -5.96 4.66 -14.49
N GLY A 31 -5.16 4.14 -15.39
CA GLY A 31 -5.63 3.40 -16.56
C GLY A 31 -6.43 2.15 -16.19
N ASP A 32 -5.92 1.36 -15.25
CA ASP A 32 -6.59 0.14 -14.78
C ASP A 32 -7.85 0.47 -13.94
N VAL A 33 -7.71 1.24 -12.89
CA VAL A 33 -8.79 1.44 -11.90
C VAL A 33 -9.84 2.45 -12.36
N VAL A 34 -9.43 3.53 -13.02
CA VAL A 34 -10.33 4.62 -13.40
C VAL A 34 -10.89 4.44 -14.80
N LEU A 35 -10.04 4.10 -15.76
CA LEU A 35 -10.41 3.94 -17.16
C LEU A 35 -10.85 2.51 -17.52
N GLY A 36 -10.59 1.53 -16.66
CA GLY A 36 -10.97 0.13 -16.87
C GLY A 36 -10.14 -0.60 -17.92
N ILE A 37 -8.94 -0.11 -18.21
CA ILE A 37 -8.02 -0.76 -19.16
C ILE A 37 -7.30 -1.89 -18.41
N PRO A 38 -7.35 -3.16 -18.87
CA PRO A 38 -6.76 -4.28 -18.15
C PRO A 38 -5.28 -4.08 -17.83
N LYS A 39 -4.91 -4.29 -16.56
CA LYS A 39 -3.52 -4.17 -16.05
C LYS A 39 -2.52 -4.93 -16.92
N THR A 40 -2.90 -6.09 -17.44
CA THR A 40 -2.05 -6.93 -18.30
C THR A 40 -1.53 -6.23 -19.56
N LYS A 41 -2.22 -5.20 -20.06
CA LYS A 41 -1.75 -4.39 -21.20
C LYS A 41 -0.57 -3.49 -20.79
N PHE A 42 -0.64 -2.93 -19.61
CA PHE A 42 0.45 -2.14 -19.01
C PHE A 42 1.64 -3.03 -18.69
N ASP A 43 1.41 -4.16 -18.03
CA ASP A 43 2.45 -5.12 -17.65
C ASP A 43 3.26 -5.58 -18.88
N ARG A 44 2.58 -5.90 -20.00
CA ARG A 44 3.23 -6.29 -21.27
C ARG A 44 4.19 -5.22 -21.80
N ILE A 45 3.78 -3.95 -21.77
CA ILE A 45 4.65 -2.83 -22.22
C ILE A 45 5.84 -2.69 -21.27
N PHE A 46 5.60 -2.77 -19.98
CA PHE A 46 6.62 -2.60 -18.96
C PHE A 46 7.64 -3.72 -18.99
N ASP A 47 7.19 -4.98 -19.03
CA ASP A 47 8.05 -6.15 -19.14
C ASP A 47 8.87 -6.14 -20.44
N GLY A 48 8.25 -5.76 -21.55
CA GLY A 48 8.96 -5.60 -22.82
C GLY A 48 10.05 -4.53 -22.78
N GLN A 49 9.90 -3.46 -21.98
CA GLN A 49 10.97 -2.48 -21.79
C GLN A 49 12.07 -3.00 -20.85
N LYS A 50 11.71 -3.75 -19.80
CA LYS A 50 12.71 -4.42 -18.92
C LYS A 50 13.57 -5.40 -19.72
N GLU A 51 12.97 -6.20 -20.58
CA GLU A 51 13.70 -7.10 -21.47
C GLU A 51 14.68 -6.37 -22.39
N LYS A 52 14.25 -5.27 -23.02
CA LYS A 52 15.11 -4.44 -23.89
C LYS A 52 16.27 -3.80 -23.14
N ALA A 53 16.03 -3.35 -21.90
CA ALA A 53 17.03 -2.74 -21.05
C ALA A 53 17.91 -3.76 -20.31
N HIS A 54 17.63 -5.08 -20.44
CA HIS A 54 18.25 -6.13 -19.64
C HIS A 54 18.12 -5.89 -18.13
N ALA A 55 17.05 -5.21 -17.70
CA ALA A 55 16.78 -4.88 -16.31
C ALA A 55 16.10 -6.07 -15.60
N LYS A 56 16.62 -6.43 -14.44
CA LYS A 56 16.05 -7.51 -13.61
C LYS A 56 14.91 -6.99 -12.74
N PHE A 57 15.08 -5.80 -12.18
CA PHE A 57 14.11 -5.16 -11.29
C PHE A 57 13.68 -3.81 -11.86
N ASP A 58 12.55 -3.30 -11.41
CA ASP A 58 12.02 -1.98 -11.79
C ASP A 58 13.01 -0.86 -11.47
N VAL A 59 13.78 -1.01 -10.38
CA VAL A 59 14.80 -0.05 -9.95
C VAL A 59 16.00 0.04 -10.88
N ASP A 60 16.21 -0.96 -11.73
CA ASP A 60 17.33 -1.01 -12.69
C ASP A 60 17.05 -0.17 -13.95
N LEU A 61 15.78 0.22 -14.20
CA LEU A 61 15.42 1.03 -15.36
C LEU A 61 15.93 2.46 -15.21
N THR A 62 16.48 2.99 -16.29
CA THR A 62 16.94 4.38 -16.39
C THR A 62 15.80 5.37 -16.56
N SER A 63 16.08 6.67 -16.49
CA SER A 63 15.09 7.71 -16.80
C SER A 63 14.59 7.62 -18.23
N GLU A 64 15.47 7.32 -19.18
CA GLU A 64 15.17 7.18 -20.60
C GLU A 64 14.23 5.99 -20.86
N ASP A 65 14.47 4.86 -20.17
CA ASP A 65 13.60 3.69 -20.23
C ASP A 65 12.20 4.02 -19.70
N LEU A 66 12.11 4.69 -18.57
CA LEU A 66 10.84 5.10 -17.97
C LEU A 66 10.08 6.09 -18.85
N GLU A 67 10.75 7.03 -19.50
CA GLU A 67 10.13 7.91 -20.50
C GLU A 67 9.58 7.14 -21.69
N ALA A 68 10.29 6.10 -22.16
CA ALA A 68 9.80 5.25 -23.23
C ALA A 68 8.53 4.48 -22.80
N VAL A 69 8.48 3.96 -21.58
CA VAL A 69 7.30 3.33 -20.99
C VAL A 69 6.14 4.31 -20.90
N ILE A 70 6.36 5.51 -20.37
CA ILE A 70 5.33 6.55 -20.21
C ILE A 70 4.71 6.90 -21.58
N ARG A 71 5.55 7.10 -22.60
CA ARG A 71 5.06 7.36 -23.97
C ARG A 71 4.19 6.21 -24.50
N ALA A 72 4.64 4.97 -24.33
CA ALA A 72 3.91 3.80 -24.77
C ALA A 72 2.59 3.60 -23.98
N TYR A 73 2.59 3.85 -22.69
CA TYR A 73 1.39 3.82 -21.85
C TYR A 73 0.36 4.85 -22.31
N ARG A 74 0.78 6.08 -22.57
CA ARG A 74 -0.12 7.15 -23.04
C ARG A 74 -0.73 6.83 -24.40
N GLN A 75 0.08 6.33 -25.33
CA GLN A 75 -0.41 5.88 -26.65
C GLN A 75 -1.42 4.74 -26.52
N MET A 76 -1.15 3.77 -25.67
CA MET A 76 -2.07 2.64 -25.43
C MET A 76 -3.35 3.13 -24.76
N VAL A 77 -3.28 4.03 -23.77
CA VAL A 77 -4.46 4.63 -23.12
C VAL A 77 -5.32 5.36 -24.15
N GLU A 78 -4.72 6.15 -25.04
CA GLU A 78 -5.44 6.86 -26.08
C GLU A 78 -6.12 5.90 -27.08
N ALA A 79 -5.43 4.84 -27.48
CA ALA A 79 -5.97 3.82 -28.38
C ALA A 79 -7.15 3.06 -27.76
N GLU A 80 -7.11 2.77 -26.45
CA GLU A 80 -8.14 2.01 -25.74
C GLU A 80 -9.34 2.88 -25.31
N SER A 81 -9.10 4.11 -24.89
CA SER A 81 -10.15 5.00 -24.37
C SER A 81 -10.71 5.98 -25.40
N GLY A 82 -10.06 6.12 -26.55
CA GLY A 82 -10.38 7.12 -27.57
C GLY A 82 -10.05 8.56 -27.16
N LYS A 83 -9.33 8.76 -26.05
CA LYS A 83 -8.94 10.07 -25.52
C LYS A 83 -7.52 10.03 -24.96
N PRO A 84 -6.76 11.14 -25.06
CA PRO A 84 -5.46 11.22 -24.46
C PRO A 84 -5.55 11.10 -22.92
N PHE A 85 -4.48 10.65 -22.28
CA PHE A 85 -4.37 10.59 -20.83
C PHE A 85 -4.58 12.00 -20.22
N PRO A 86 -5.51 12.17 -19.27
CA PRO A 86 -5.88 13.49 -18.76
C PRO A 86 -4.69 14.17 -18.04
N GLN A 87 -4.44 15.44 -18.38
CA GLN A 87 -3.37 16.23 -17.80
C GLN A 87 -3.85 17.20 -16.72
N ASP A 88 -5.16 17.46 -16.61
CA ASP A 88 -5.72 18.30 -15.56
C ASP A 88 -5.85 17.52 -14.24
N PRO A 89 -5.14 17.92 -13.16
CA PRO A 89 -5.21 17.24 -11.86
C PRO A 89 -6.62 17.18 -11.26
N LYS A 90 -7.46 18.17 -11.52
CA LYS A 90 -8.85 18.18 -11.01
C LYS A 90 -9.70 17.14 -11.73
N GLN A 91 -9.53 17.00 -13.05
CA GLN A 91 -10.22 15.95 -13.80
C GLN A 91 -9.75 14.56 -13.35
N GLN A 92 -8.45 14.37 -13.12
CA GLN A 92 -7.90 13.12 -12.58
C GLN A 92 -8.52 12.80 -11.21
N LEU A 93 -8.56 13.78 -10.30
CA LEU A 93 -9.12 13.60 -8.96
C LEU A 93 -10.61 13.24 -9.01
N LEU A 94 -11.42 13.98 -9.76
CA LEU A 94 -12.85 13.72 -9.90
C LEU A 94 -13.13 12.34 -10.50
N ALA A 95 -12.37 11.93 -11.53
CA ALA A 95 -12.50 10.62 -12.13
C ALA A 95 -12.12 9.49 -11.15
N ALA A 96 -11.08 9.68 -10.34
CA ALA A 96 -10.69 8.73 -9.29
C ALA A 96 -11.75 8.61 -8.19
N ILE A 97 -12.31 9.73 -7.71
CA ILE A 97 -13.43 9.75 -6.74
C ILE A 97 -14.64 8.97 -7.30
N GLN A 98 -15.00 9.21 -8.54
CA GLN A 98 -16.10 8.49 -9.20
C GLN A 98 -15.81 7.00 -9.32
N ALA A 99 -14.56 6.60 -9.60
CA ALA A 99 -14.17 5.21 -9.66
C ALA A 99 -14.31 4.51 -8.30
N VAL A 100 -13.93 5.17 -7.21
CA VAL A 100 -14.13 4.65 -5.84
C VAL A 100 -15.62 4.47 -5.55
N PHE A 101 -16.48 5.43 -5.86
CA PHE A 101 -17.93 5.27 -5.66
C PHE A 101 -18.51 4.14 -6.51
N ARG A 102 -18.08 4.00 -7.78
CA ARG A 102 -18.52 2.88 -8.63
C ARG A 102 -18.09 1.52 -8.09
N SER A 103 -16.91 1.43 -7.48
CA SER A 103 -16.37 0.18 -6.93
C SER A 103 -17.25 -0.44 -5.83
N TRP A 104 -18.07 0.35 -5.15
CA TRP A 104 -19.06 -0.14 -4.18
C TRP A 104 -20.00 -1.19 -4.77
N ASN A 105 -20.31 -1.07 -6.05
CA ASN A 105 -21.26 -1.94 -6.76
C ASN A 105 -20.57 -2.98 -7.67
N ASN A 106 -19.25 -3.21 -7.54
CA ASN A 106 -18.62 -4.31 -8.23
C ASN A 106 -18.96 -5.66 -7.55
N ASP A 107 -18.90 -6.75 -8.31
CA ASP A 107 -19.29 -8.09 -7.84
C ASP A 107 -18.57 -8.55 -6.57
N ARG A 108 -17.27 -8.26 -6.49
CA ARG A 108 -16.44 -8.58 -5.33
C ARG A 108 -16.90 -7.84 -4.06
N ALA A 109 -17.21 -6.55 -4.18
CA ALA A 109 -17.68 -5.75 -3.07
C ALA A 109 -19.10 -6.15 -2.63
N ILE A 110 -19.99 -6.48 -3.58
CA ILE A 110 -21.33 -7.00 -3.32
C ILE A 110 -21.24 -8.33 -2.55
N LEU A 111 -20.42 -9.26 -3.06
CA LEU A 111 -20.23 -10.56 -2.40
C LEU A 111 -19.67 -10.40 -0.98
N TYR A 112 -18.65 -9.56 -0.81
CA TYR A 112 -18.04 -9.28 0.49
C TYR A 112 -19.08 -8.76 1.50
N ARG A 113 -19.88 -7.76 1.10
CA ARG A 113 -20.95 -7.24 1.96
C ARG A 113 -21.97 -8.30 2.38
N ARG A 114 -22.38 -9.13 1.42
CA ARG A 114 -23.34 -10.22 1.68
C ARG A 114 -22.78 -11.22 2.70
N LEU A 115 -21.52 -11.63 2.54
CA LEU A 115 -20.86 -12.58 3.44
C LEU A 115 -20.63 -12.03 4.85
N ASN A 116 -20.47 -10.70 4.97
CA ASN A 116 -20.20 -10.04 6.25
C ASN A 116 -21.43 -9.32 6.84
N GLY A 117 -22.63 -9.53 6.31
CA GLY A 117 -23.87 -8.92 6.84
C GLY A 117 -23.91 -7.39 6.75
N ILE A 118 -23.14 -6.77 5.83
CA ILE A 118 -23.06 -5.32 5.68
C ILE A 118 -24.21 -4.84 4.79
N PRO A 119 -25.10 -3.94 5.29
CA PRO A 119 -26.21 -3.42 4.50
C PRO A 119 -25.74 -2.61 3.30
N SER A 120 -26.33 -2.86 2.12
CA SER A 120 -26.00 -2.12 0.91
C SER A 120 -26.38 -0.62 0.98
N SER A 121 -27.26 -0.25 1.90
CA SER A 121 -27.70 1.14 2.13
C SER A 121 -26.66 2.04 2.79
N ILE A 122 -25.60 1.48 3.38
CA ILE A 122 -24.54 2.27 4.05
C ILE A 122 -23.79 3.15 3.03
N GLY A 123 -23.52 2.63 1.83
CA GLY A 123 -22.70 3.32 0.84
C GLY A 123 -21.20 3.28 1.18
N THR A 124 -20.40 4.10 0.52
CA THR A 124 -18.97 4.25 0.76
C THR A 124 -18.57 5.72 0.78
N ALA A 125 -17.39 6.00 1.31
CA ALA A 125 -16.78 7.32 1.33
C ALA A 125 -15.43 7.32 0.62
N VAL A 126 -14.96 8.50 0.24
CA VAL A 126 -13.64 8.72 -0.35
C VAL A 126 -12.81 9.60 0.56
N ASN A 127 -11.61 9.16 0.84
CA ASN A 127 -10.61 9.94 1.57
C ASN A 127 -9.53 10.39 0.60
N VAL A 128 -9.24 11.68 0.55
CA VAL A 128 -8.15 12.25 -0.25
C VAL A 128 -7.04 12.66 0.69
N GLN A 129 -5.89 12.00 0.58
CA GLN A 129 -4.75 12.27 1.45
C GLN A 129 -3.46 12.43 0.66
N SER A 130 -2.48 13.11 1.24
CA SER A 130 -1.16 13.27 0.65
C SER A 130 -0.49 11.91 0.43
N MET A 131 0.18 11.77 -0.70
CA MET A 131 1.02 10.61 -0.98
C MET A 131 2.28 10.63 -0.12
N VAL A 132 2.71 9.46 0.36
CA VAL A 132 3.99 9.22 1.04
C VAL A 132 4.76 8.18 0.24
N PHE A 133 6.05 8.41 0.03
CA PHE A 133 6.85 7.64 -0.91
C PHE A 133 7.91 6.79 -0.21
N GLY A 134 7.70 5.46 -0.20
CA GLY A 134 8.68 4.50 0.31
C GLY A 134 9.83 4.19 -0.66
N ASN A 135 9.78 4.72 -1.89
CA ASN A 135 10.74 4.45 -2.95
C ASN A 135 11.62 5.65 -3.32
N MET A 136 11.95 6.49 -2.33
CA MET A 136 12.84 7.65 -2.49
C MET A 136 14.31 7.35 -2.14
N GLY A 137 14.75 6.10 -2.27
CA GLY A 137 16.11 5.69 -1.96
C GLY A 137 16.23 4.96 -0.61
N ASP A 138 17.47 4.80 -0.14
CA ASP A 138 17.80 3.96 1.02
C ASP A 138 17.30 4.50 2.38
N THR A 139 16.86 5.76 2.41
CA THR A 139 16.25 6.37 3.59
C THR A 139 14.73 6.22 3.63
N SER A 140 14.18 5.46 2.70
CA SER A 140 12.73 5.25 2.52
C SER A 140 12.41 3.77 2.39
N GLY A 141 11.18 3.40 2.74
CA GLY A 141 10.73 2.03 2.69
C GLY A 141 9.23 1.91 2.98
N THR A 142 8.72 0.71 2.89
CA THR A 142 7.31 0.42 3.21
C THR A 142 7.19 -0.96 3.82
N GLY A 143 6.16 -1.20 4.60
CA GLY A 143 5.97 -2.50 5.24
C GLY A 143 4.60 -2.70 5.86
N VAL A 144 4.43 -3.90 6.34
CA VAL A 144 3.25 -4.35 7.08
C VAL A 144 3.69 -4.96 8.41
N ALA A 145 2.94 -4.73 9.46
CA ALA A 145 3.26 -5.26 10.77
C ALA A 145 2.00 -5.57 11.58
N PHE A 146 2.10 -6.59 12.41
CA PHE A 146 1.11 -6.94 13.43
C PHE A 146 1.66 -6.57 14.81
N THR A 147 0.81 -6.13 15.71
CA THR A 147 1.22 -5.83 17.09
C THR A 147 1.61 -7.08 17.87
N ARG A 148 1.08 -8.26 17.46
CA ARG A 148 1.42 -9.59 17.98
C ARG A 148 1.61 -10.56 16.83
N ASP A 149 2.33 -11.65 17.03
CA ASP A 149 2.49 -12.70 16.03
C ASP A 149 1.12 -13.33 15.68
N PRO A 150 0.65 -13.20 14.43
CA PRO A 150 -0.67 -13.71 14.02
C PRO A 150 -0.77 -15.22 13.96
N ALA A 151 0.35 -15.94 13.96
CA ALA A 151 0.38 -17.40 13.94
C ALA A 151 0.41 -18.00 15.34
N THR A 152 1.23 -17.43 16.24
CA THR A 152 1.49 -17.97 17.58
C THR A 152 0.76 -17.22 18.70
N GLY A 153 0.42 -15.95 18.49
CA GLY A 153 -0.15 -15.05 19.49
C GLY A 153 0.86 -14.45 20.46
N GLU A 154 2.16 -14.62 20.23
CA GLU A 154 3.20 -13.98 21.06
C GLU A 154 3.07 -12.46 21.02
N ASN A 155 3.23 -11.82 22.19
CA ASN A 155 3.24 -10.36 22.33
C ASN A 155 4.58 -9.79 21.86
N LYS A 156 4.77 -9.85 20.54
CA LYS A 156 5.95 -9.34 19.83
C LYS A 156 5.50 -8.81 18.48
N ILE A 157 5.96 -7.62 18.10
CA ILE A 157 5.72 -7.09 16.75
C ILE A 157 6.23 -8.10 15.73
N TYR A 158 5.35 -8.45 14.80
CA TYR A 158 5.62 -9.37 13.71
C TYR A 158 5.32 -8.69 12.39
N GLY A 159 6.19 -8.82 11.39
CA GLY A 159 5.95 -8.19 10.10
C GLY A 159 7.16 -8.18 9.21
N GLU A 160 7.01 -7.49 8.10
CA GLU A 160 8.06 -7.40 7.07
C GLU A 160 8.06 -6.03 6.40
N PHE A 161 9.21 -5.65 5.87
CA PHE A 161 9.37 -4.39 5.16
C PHE A 161 10.38 -4.51 4.01
N LEU A 162 10.29 -3.57 3.07
CA LEU A 162 11.24 -3.38 1.98
C LEU A 162 11.81 -1.97 2.02
N VAL A 163 13.13 -1.86 1.87
CA VAL A 163 13.82 -0.59 1.63
C VAL A 163 13.63 -0.19 0.18
N ASN A 164 13.47 1.11 -0.08
CA ASN A 164 13.31 1.68 -1.42
C ASN A 164 12.22 0.96 -2.23
N ALA A 165 10.98 0.94 -1.70
CA ALA A 165 9.85 0.23 -2.27
C ALA A 165 8.52 0.91 -1.96
N GLN A 166 7.51 0.64 -2.77
CA GLN A 166 6.11 0.99 -2.48
C GLN A 166 5.32 -0.23 -1.98
N GLY A 167 4.12 0.00 -1.40
CA GLY A 167 3.32 -1.06 -0.80
C GLY A 167 3.00 -2.23 -1.74
N GLU A 168 2.78 -1.95 -3.02
CA GLU A 168 2.56 -2.97 -4.04
C GLU A 168 3.77 -3.89 -4.27
N ASP A 169 4.99 -3.39 -4.05
CA ASP A 169 6.21 -4.19 -4.21
C ASP A 169 6.35 -5.25 -3.10
N VAL A 170 5.84 -4.96 -1.89
CA VAL A 170 5.78 -5.92 -0.76
C VAL A 170 4.82 -7.07 -1.11
N VAL A 171 3.64 -6.73 -1.65
CA VAL A 171 2.60 -7.72 -1.94
C VAL A 171 2.91 -8.52 -3.20
N ALA A 172 3.61 -7.94 -4.17
CA ALA A 172 3.94 -8.59 -5.44
C ALA A 172 4.97 -9.73 -5.29
N GLY A 173 5.73 -9.79 -4.18
CA GLY A 173 6.71 -10.85 -3.92
C GLY A 173 7.90 -10.85 -4.89
N ILE A 174 8.16 -9.75 -5.60
CA ILE A 174 9.26 -9.63 -6.58
C ILE A 174 10.62 -9.54 -5.87
N ARG A 175 10.63 -8.92 -4.69
CA ARG A 175 11.79 -8.79 -3.82
C ARG A 175 11.50 -9.48 -2.49
N THR A 176 12.48 -10.14 -1.90
CA THR A 176 12.36 -10.77 -0.58
C THR A 176 12.32 -9.68 0.49
N PRO A 177 11.23 -9.54 1.27
CA PRO A 177 11.15 -8.60 2.36
C PRO A 177 12.12 -8.96 3.50
N LEU A 178 12.47 -7.97 4.29
CA LEU A 178 13.22 -8.13 5.54
C LEU A 178 12.23 -8.28 6.70
N GLY A 179 12.56 -9.12 7.68
CA GLY A 179 11.79 -9.20 8.92
C GLY A 179 11.80 -7.86 9.66
N ILE A 180 10.70 -7.55 10.33
CA ILE A 180 10.47 -6.23 10.98
C ILE A 180 11.54 -5.87 12.01
N GLU A 181 12.19 -6.88 12.63
CA GLU A 181 13.28 -6.68 13.60
C GLU A 181 14.51 -6.00 12.98
N LYS A 182 14.74 -6.24 11.67
CA LYS A 182 15.84 -5.60 10.92
C LYS A 182 15.61 -4.11 10.68
N MET A 183 14.38 -3.63 10.88
CA MET A 183 14.08 -2.22 10.80
C MET A 183 14.81 -1.40 11.88
N ALA A 184 15.15 -2.02 13.02
CA ALA A 184 15.96 -1.39 14.07
C ALA A 184 17.36 -1.00 13.56
N ASP A 185 17.93 -1.78 12.63
CA ASP A 185 19.25 -1.52 12.04
C ASP A 185 19.16 -0.48 10.91
N CYS A 186 18.15 -0.59 10.04
CA CYS A 186 18.00 0.26 8.86
C CYS A 186 17.37 1.63 9.19
N PHE A 187 16.37 1.66 10.08
CA PHE A 187 15.55 2.83 10.40
C PHE A 187 15.27 2.91 11.90
N PRO A 188 16.28 3.13 12.77
CA PRO A 188 16.14 2.98 14.22
C PRO A 188 15.05 3.90 14.83
N GLU A 189 14.96 5.15 14.41
CA GLU A 189 13.95 6.08 14.94
C GLU A 189 12.53 5.77 14.44
N ALA A 190 12.40 5.30 13.18
CA ALA A 190 11.13 4.84 12.65
C ALA A 190 10.66 3.55 13.35
N TYR A 191 11.58 2.63 13.67
CA TYR A 191 11.26 1.42 14.44
C TYR A 191 10.77 1.73 15.86
N LYS A 192 11.44 2.63 16.58
CA LYS A 192 10.97 3.10 17.89
C LYS A 192 9.56 3.73 17.81
N SER A 193 9.34 4.52 16.76
CA SER A 193 8.03 5.15 16.53
C SER A 193 6.96 4.10 16.22
N LEU A 194 7.26 3.10 15.40
CA LEU A 194 6.36 1.99 15.07
C LEU A 194 5.99 1.20 16.33
N THR A 195 6.96 0.84 17.18
CA THR A 195 6.73 0.11 18.42
C THR A 195 5.79 0.88 19.35
N ARG A 196 6.04 2.17 19.55
CA ARG A 196 5.19 3.03 20.39
C ARG A 196 3.77 3.15 19.83
N ILE A 197 3.63 3.29 18.52
CA ILE A 197 2.31 3.38 17.86
C ILE A 197 1.58 2.05 17.97
N ALA A 198 2.26 0.92 17.79
CA ALA A 198 1.69 -0.42 17.95
C ALA A 198 1.08 -0.61 19.33
N GLU A 199 1.82 -0.26 20.39
CA GLU A 199 1.32 -0.30 21.77
C GLU A 199 0.11 0.61 21.98
N LEU A 200 0.14 1.83 21.43
CA LEU A 200 -0.96 2.78 21.53
C LEU A 200 -2.23 2.24 20.84
N LEU A 201 -2.10 1.71 19.63
CA LEU A 201 -3.22 1.18 18.84
C LEU A 201 -3.83 -0.05 19.52
N GLU A 202 -3.00 -0.97 20.01
CA GLU A 202 -3.48 -2.16 20.71
C GLU A 202 -4.24 -1.81 21.99
N LYS A 203 -3.73 -0.86 22.77
CA LYS A 203 -4.42 -0.34 23.97
C LYS A 203 -5.74 0.37 23.64
N HIS A 204 -5.76 1.13 22.53
CA HIS A 204 -6.94 1.88 22.11
C HIS A 204 -8.06 0.95 21.61
N TYR A 205 -7.72 0.05 20.70
CA TYR A 205 -8.69 -0.89 20.11
C TYR A 205 -8.94 -2.12 20.99
N LYS A 206 -8.10 -2.33 22.01
CA LYS A 206 -8.14 -3.49 22.91
C LYS A 206 -8.07 -4.82 22.16
N ASP A 207 -7.40 -4.83 21.01
CA ASP A 207 -7.21 -6.01 20.16
C ASP A 207 -5.93 -5.87 19.35
N MET A 208 -5.33 -7.02 18.95
CA MET A 208 -4.17 -6.98 18.08
C MET A 208 -4.49 -6.28 16.76
N GLN A 209 -3.55 -5.49 16.29
CA GLN A 209 -3.71 -4.70 15.07
C GLN A 209 -2.81 -5.19 13.95
N ASP A 210 -3.33 -5.11 12.74
CA ASP A 210 -2.63 -5.22 11.47
C ASP A 210 -2.42 -3.81 10.95
N MET A 211 -1.17 -3.44 10.70
CA MET A 211 -0.75 -2.08 10.39
C MET A 211 -0.02 -2.03 9.06
N GLU A 212 -0.32 -1.02 8.26
CA GLU A 212 0.42 -0.67 7.06
C GLU A 212 1.15 0.65 7.28
N PHE A 213 2.42 0.72 6.90
CA PHE A 213 3.23 1.90 7.11
C PHE A 213 4.19 2.17 5.94
N THR A 214 4.59 3.43 5.82
CA THR A 214 5.65 3.87 4.90
C THR A 214 6.65 4.73 5.65
N ILE A 215 7.91 4.60 5.29
CA ILE A 215 9.00 5.44 5.76
C ILE A 215 9.43 6.31 4.59
N GLU A 216 9.36 7.62 4.74
CA GLU A 216 9.85 8.58 3.78
C GLU A 216 10.93 9.45 4.44
N ASN A 217 12.15 9.42 3.91
CA ASN A 217 13.29 10.14 4.46
C ASN A 217 13.47 9.93 5.96
N ASN A 218 13.52 8.66 6.40
CA ASN A 218 13.64 8.20 7.79
C ASN A 218 12.44 8.54 8.70
N LYS A 219 11.37 9.16 8.19
CA LYS A 219 10.17 9.47 8.96
C LYS A 219 9.09 8.43 8.71
N LEU A 220 8.54 7.87 9.79
CA LEU A 220 7.45 6.92 9.75
C LEU A 220 6.11 7.61 9.52
N TYR A 221 5.29 7.03 8.64
CA TYR A 221 3.89 7.39 8.39
C TYR A 221 3.02 6.13 8.47
N MET A 222 2.01 6.17 9.32
CA MET A 222 1.00 5.11 9.38
C MET A 222 -0.03 5.33 8.29
N LEU A 223 -0.28 4.30 7.48
CA LEU A 223 -1.23 4.37 6.38
C LEU A 223 -2.59 3.81 6.77
N GLN A 224 -2.59 2.67 7.47
CA GLN A 224 -3.80 1.97 7.85
C GLN A 224 -3.57 1.14 9.11
N THR A 225 -4.64 0.97 9.90
CA THR A 225 -4.73 -0.05 10.95
C THR A 225 -6.08 -0.74 10.88
N ARG A 226 -6.10 -2.02 11.24
CA ARG A 226 -7.32 -2.83 11.34
C ARG A 226 -7.10 -3.96 12.36
N ASN A 227 -8.18 -4.58 12.80
CA ASN A 227 -8.08 -5.77 13.65
C ASN A 227 -7.33 -6.88 12.90
N GLY A 228 -6.30 -7.41 13.52
CA GLY A 228 -5.40 -8.39 12.93
C GLY A 228 -6.10 -9.74 12.72
N LYS A 229 -6.06 -10.24 11.48
CA LYS A 229 -6.41 -11.63 11.19
C LYS A 229 -5.36 -12.55 11.81
N ARG A 230 -5.81 -13.66 12.39
CA ARG A 230 -4.96 -14.58 13.17
C ARG A 230 -5.48 -16.01 13.08
N THR A 231 -4.62 -16.96 13.39
CA THR A 231 -5.01 -18.36 13.52
C THR A 231 -5.91 -18.56 14.76
N ALA A 232 -6.68 -19.64 14.79
CA ALA A 232 -7.50 -19.98 15.96
C ALA A 232 -6.64 -20.15 17.23
N GLN A 233 -5.45 -20.76 17.11
CA GLN A 233 -4.51 -20.91 18.21
C GLN A 233 -4.04 -19.56 18.75
N ALA A 234 -3.64 -18.67 17.87
CA ALA A 234 -3.24 -17.30 18.26
C ALA A 234 -4.40 -16.52 18.88
N ALA A 235 -5.63 -16.67 18.37
CA ALA A 235 -6.81 -15.99 18.93
C ALA A 235 -7.04 -16.36 20.40
N VAL A 236 -6.95 -17.65 20.74
CA VAL A 236 -7.08 -18.10 22.14
C VAL A 236 -5.97 -17.54 23.01
N LYS A 237 -4.72 -17.65 22.58
CA LYS A 237 -3.57 -17.13 23.34
C LYS A 237 -3.68 -15.62 23.56
N ILE A 238 -3.96 -14.85 22.52
CA ILE A 238 -4.09 -13.38 22.60
C ILE A 238 -5.20 -12.98 23.55
N ALA A 239 -6.37 -13.67 23.51
CA ALA A 239 -7.47 -13.37 24.39
C ALA A 239 -7.11 -13.62 25.87
N VAL A 240 -6.40 -14.73 26.16
CA VAL A 240 -5.91 -15.04 27.52
C VAL A 240 -4.90 -14.02 28.00
N ASP A 241 -3.89 -13.72 27.16
CA ASP A 241 -2.83 -12.75 27.50
C ASP A 241 -3.43 -11.35 27.75
N MET A 242 -4.34 -10.87 26.91
CA MET A 242 -5.00 -9.57 27.08
C MET A 242 -5.85 -9.47 28.35
N VAL A 243 -6.43 -10.57 28.83
CA VAL A 243 -7.11 -10.60 30.15
C VAL A 243 -6.08 -10.47 31.26
N GLN A 244 -4.96 -11.18 31.18
CA GLN A 244 -3.88 -11.10 32.19
C GLN A 244 -3.22 -9.71 32.24
N GLU A 245 -3.08 -9.09 31.06
CA GLU A 245 -2.58 -7.71 30.91
C GLU A 245 -3.59 -6.63 31.35
N GLY A 246 -4.84 -7.02 31.64
CA GLY A 246 -5.91 -6.10 32.06
C GLY A 246 -6.47 -5.24 30.91
N LEU A 247 -6.21 -5.60 29.66
CA LEU A 247 -6.72 -4.88 28.48
C LEU A 247 -8.19 -5.16 28.22
N ILE A 248 -8.64 -6.41 28.46
CA ILE A 248 -10.03 -6.86 28.26
C ILE A 248 -10.48 -7.68 29.47
N ASP A 249 -11.80 -7.83 29.64
CA ASP A 249 -12.37 -8.73 30.63
C ASP A 249 -12.57 -10.15 30.08
N LYS A 250 -12.83 -11.12 30.96
CA LYS A 250 -13.04 -12.52 30.60
C LYS A 250 -14.23 -12.72 29.66
N LYS A 251 -15.29 -11.91 29.82
CA LYS A 251 -16.47 -11.99 28.97
C LYS A 251 -16.14 -11.59 27.52
N THR A 252 -15.42 -10.47 27.37
CA THR A 252 -14.93 -10.03 26.05
C THR A 252 -14.00 -11.06 25.42
N ALA A 253 -13.12 -11.69 26.20
CA ALA A 253 -12.23 -12.74 25.69
C ALA A 253 -13.00 -13.92 25.11
N ILE A 254 -14.05 -14.40 25.78
CA ILE A 254 -14.88 -15.52 25.29
C ILE A 254 -15.58 -15.15 23.98
N THR A 255 -16.19 -13.96 23.90
CA THR A 255 -16.92 -13.52 22.69
C THR A 255 -16.02 -13.29 21.47
N ARG A 256 -14.71 -13.26 21.64
CA ARG A 256 -13.75 -13.11 20.52
C ARG A 256 -13.24 -14.43 19.95
N ILE A 257 -13.51 -15.53 20.65
CA ILE A 257 -13.05 -16.86 20.27
C ILE A 257 -14.18 -17.64 19.57
N GLU A 258 -15.44 -17.27 19.85
CA GLU A 258 -16.61 -17.81 19.15
C GLU A 258 -16.69 -17.29 17.70
#